data_78d069f62a951581798f2f9d374313e1
#
_entry.id   78d069f62a951581798f2f9d374313e1
#
_cell.length_a   1.000
_cell.length_b   1.000
_cell.length_c   1.000
_cell.angle_alpha   90.00
_cell.angle_beta   90.00
_cell.angle_gamma   90.00
#
_symmetry.space_group_name_H-M   'P 1'
#
loop_
_entity.id
_entity.type
_entity.pdbx_description
1 polymer ?
#
loop_
_entity_poly.entity_id
_entity_poly.type
_entity_poly.pdbx_seq_one_letter_code
_entity_poly.pdbx_strand_id
1 'polypeptide(L)'
;LVTEIDTRAQVWSYAGGYRRANISLTVDAKGDIVQNRTEVEVPQEKDNADRAIFVRMEGWDVPLELRVVTQVAPADASCVVAGVGSLKQVEERVLTPSIRAITRDVAGGSYEITEARVDENGKPILDKDGKPVFVTVNRPTKVLDLINQRPLIEGEIERRIRPEAHKSCVTIRGIRLGEPAIPPELLVAVRREQLAIQLARAFVQEKAAQEKRVDSEKAKSTADQQAKLV
;
A
#
# COMPACT_ATOMS: atom_id res chain seq x y z
N LEU A 1 -47.24 -1.19 2.57
CA LEU A 1 -45.92 -1.40 3.16
C LEU A 1 -45.10 -0.12 2.92
N VAL A 2 -44.67 0.55 3.97
CA VAL A 2 -43.77 1.71 3.88
C VAL A 2 -42.35 1.16 4.08
N THR A 3 -41.49 1.33 3.09
CA THR A 3 -40.09 0.99 3.21
C THR A 3 -39.30 2.26 3.43
N GLU A 4 -38.57 2.34 4.52
CA GLU A 4 -37.71 3.47 4.86
C GLU A 4 -36.29 3.22 4.32
N ILE A 5 -35.73 4.22 3.64
CA ILE A 5 -34.35 4.18 3.14
C ILE A 5 -33.56 5.30 3.81
N ASP A 6 -32.46 4.93 4.45
CA ASP A 6 -31.49 5.89 4.98
C ASP A 6 -30.73 6.55 3.84
N THR A 7 -30.91 7.86 3.67
CA THR A 7 -30.26 8.67 2.64
C THR A 7 -28.95 9.30 3.09
N ARG A 8 -28.53 9.05 4.34
CA ARG A 8 -27.23 9.48 4.85
C ARG A 8 -26.11 8.67 4.23
N ALA A 9 -24.92 9.22 4.24
CA ALA A 9 -23.73 8.47 3.82
C ALA A 9 -23.49 7.30 4.78
N GLN A 10 -23.29 6.12 4.20
CA GLN A 10 -23.00 4.87 4.92
C GLN A 10 -21.63 4.35 4.53
N VAL A 11 -20.97 3.66 5.43
CA VAL A 11 -19.67 3.04 5.19
C VAL A 11 -19.83 1.53 5.20
N TRP A 12 -19.53 0.90 4.07
CA TRP A 12 -19.43 -0.54 3.97
C TRP A 12 -17.99 -0.96 4.10
N SER A 13 -17.71 -1.85 5.07
CA SER A 13 -16.37 -2.29 5.40
C SER A 13 -16.17 -3.75 5.00
N TYR A 14 -15.06 -4.01 4.33
CA TYR A 14 -14.56 -5.35 3.99
C TYR A 14 -13.24 -5.50 4.75
N ALA A 15 -13.28 -6.01 5.97
CA ALA A 15 -12.14 -5.99 6.87
C ALA A 15 -12.08 -7.22 7.77
N GLY A 16 -10.85 -7.60 8.16
CA GLY A 16 -10.60 -8.70 9.08
C GLY A 16 -10.89 -10.09 8.53
N GLY A 17 -10.93 -11.09 9.42
CA GLY A 17 -11.17 -12.48 9.07
C GLY A 17 -9.97 -13.15 8.38
N TYR A 18 -8.73 -12.74 8.73
CA TYR A 18 -7.49 -13.32 8.20
C TYR A 18 -6.40 -13.38 9.27
N ARG A 19 -5.33 -14.14 9.00
CA ARG A 19 -4.13 -14.17 9.82
C ARG A 19 -3.04 -13.32 9.16
N ARG A 20 -2.42 -12.45 9.96
CA ARG A 20 -1.30 -11.63 9.54
C ARG A 20 -0.03 -12.16 10.18
N ALA A 21 0.96 -12.52 9.38
CA ALA A 21 2.29 -12.84 9.85
C ALA A 21 3.11 -11.54 9.93
N ASN A 22 3.79 -11.34 11.05
CA ASN A 22 4.74 -10.26 11.25
C ASN A 22 6.14 -10.85 11.42
N ILE A 23 7.13 -10.26 10.76
CA ILE A 23 8.53 -10.60 10.93
C ILE A 23 9.24 -9.37 11.52
N SER A 24 9.87 -9.55 12.68
CA SER A 24 10.81 -8.60 13.26
C SER A 24 12.25 -9.04 13.01
N LEU A 25 13.09 -8.09 12.61
CA LEU A 25 14.53 -8.29 12.48
C LEU A 25 15.20 -7.65 13.69
N THR A 26 15.98 -8.43 14.42
CA THR A 26 16.82 -7.97 15.54
C THR A 26 18.26 -8.31 15.25
N VAL A 27 19.18 -7.51 15.74
CA VAL A 27 20.63 -7.81 15.66
C VAL A 27 21.05 -8.40 17.00
N ASP A 28 21.66 -9.57 16.98
CA ASP A 28 22.16 -10.20 18.19
C ASP A 28 23.47 -9.56 18.67
N ALA A 29 23.99 -10.04 19.81
CA ALA A 29 25.24 -9.55 20.38
C ALA A 29 26.49 -9.83 19.51
N LYS A 30 26.36 -10.71 18.50
CA LYS A 30 27.44 -11.05 17.55
C LYS A 30 27.35 -10.21 16.26
N GLY A 31 26.30 -9.40 16.11
CA GLY A 31 26.05 -8.61 14.91
C GLY A 31 25.24 -9.36 13.83
N ASP A 32 24.76 -10.57 14.13
CA ASP A 32 23.96 -11.35 13.19
C ASP A 32 22.48 -10.92 13.20
N ILE A 33 21.86 -10.90 12.03
CA ILE A 33 20.44 -10.55 11.88
C ILE A 33 19.59 -11.77 12.20
N VAL A 34 18.91 -11.72 13.35
CA VAL A 34 17.95 -12.75 13.80
C VAL A 34 16.54 -12.35 13.38
N GLN A 35 15.82 -13.32 12.80
CA GLN A 35 14.46 -13.15 12.34
C GLN A 35 13.47 -13.84 13.29
N ASN A 36 12.54 -13.07 13.86
CA ASN A 36 11.45 -13.57 14.66
C ASN A 36 10.12 -13.43 13.91
N ARG A 37 9.39 -14.56 13.76
CA ARG A 37 8.08 -14.59 13.12
C ARG A 37 6.99 -14.74 14.19
N THR A 38 5.99 -13.87 14.12
CA THR A 38 4.77 -13.94 14.93
C THR A 38 3.55 -13.92 14.03
N GLU A 39 2.51 -14.68 14.38
CA GLU A 39 1.24 -14.64 13.66
C GLU A 39 0.17 -14.04 14.57
N VAL A 40 -0.58 -13.09 14.03
CA VAL A 40 -1.67 -12.40 14.71
C VAL A 40 -2.94 -12.64 13.92
N GLU A 41 -3.99 -13.08 14.59
CA GLU A 41 -5.31 -13.17 13.99
C GLU A 41 -5.96 -11.78 14.00
N VAL A 42 -6.41 -11.35 12.82
CA VAL A 42 -7.20 -10.14 12.65
C VAL A 42 -8.66 -10.54 12.61
N PRO A 43 -9.42 -10.34 13.70
CA PRO A 43 -10.81 -10.75 13.75
C PRO A 43 -11.64 -9.94 12.75
N GLN A 44 -12.72 -10.52 12.25
CA GLN A 44 -13.71 -9.80 11.48
C GLN A 44 -14.44 -8.81 12.40
N GLU A 45 -14.62 -7.56 11.96
CA GLU A 45 -15.44 -6.58 12.67
C GLU A 45 -16.88 -7.11 12.78
N LYS A 46 -17.47 -7.04 13.99
CA LYS A 46 -18.72 -7.76 14.28
C LYS A 46 -19.96 -7.15 13.66
N ASP A 47 -19.98 -5.84 13.41
CA ASP A 47 -21.17 -5.15 12.96
C ASP A 47 -20.95 -4.55 11.55
N ASN A 48 -21.70 -5.07 10.56
CA ASN A 48 -21.76 -4.59 9.17
C ASN A 48 -20.45 -4.67 8.37
N ALA A 49 -19.52 -5.57 8.75
CA ALA A 49 -18.32 -5.78 7.98
C ALA A 49 -18.32 -7.16 7.32
N ASP A 50 -18.01 -7.16 6.04
CA ASP A 50 -17.69 -8.36 5.31
C ASP A 50 -16.19 -8.69 5.48
N ARG A 51 -15.78 -9.94 5.24
CA ARG A 51 -14.37 -10.32 5.32
C ARG A 51 -13.53 -9.52 4.33
N ALA A 52 -12.26 -9.31 4.65
CA ALA A 52 -11.26 -8.80 3.73
C ALA A 52 -11.30 -9.52 2.37
N ILE A 53 -10.95 -8.81 1.33
CA ILE A 53 -10.95 -9.32 -0.04
C ILE A 53 -9.59 -9.95 -0.32
N PHE A 54 -9.57 -11.27 -0.52
CA PHE A 54 -8.33 -11.98 -0.87
C PHE A 54 -8.03 -11.81 -2.36
N VAL A 55 -6.85 -11.30 -2.66
CA VAL A 55 -6.35 -11.11 -4.02
C VAL A 55 -5.08 -11.93 -4.20
N ARG A 56 -5.03 -12.70 -5.30
CA ARG A 56 -3.83 -13.46 -5.64
C ARG A 56 -2.90 -12.63 -6.52
N MET A 57 -1.70 -12.35 -6.00
CA MET A 57 -0.70 -11.51 -6.63
C MET A 57 0.68 -12.14 -6.48
N GLU A 58 1.44 -12.23 -7.58
CA GLU A 58 2.81 -12.80 -7.57
C GLU A 58 2.92 -14.15 -6.84
N GLY A 59 1.85 -14.96 -6.86
CA GLY A 59 1.77 -16.26 -6.16
C GLY A 59 1.34 -16.20 -4.69
N TRP A 60 1.11 -15.00 -4.15
CA TRP A 60 0.67 -14.77 -2.77
C TRP A 60 -0.83 -14.48 -2.71
N ASP A 61 -1.49 -14.96 -1.67
CA ASP A 61 -2.87 -14.58 -1.33
C ASP A 61 -2.81 -13.40 -0.33
N VAL A 62 -3.06 -12.20 -0.84
CA VAL A 62 -2.96 -10.94 -0.07
C VAL A 62 -4.35 -10.51 0.35
N PRO A 63 -4.66 -10.47 1.66
CA PRO A 63 -5.92 -9.90 2.15
C PRO A 63 -5.85 -8.36 2.04
N LEU A 64 -6.85 -7.80 1.35
CA LEU A 64 -7.06 -6.37 1.22
C LEU A 64 -8.28 -5.95 2.03
N GLU A 65 -8.10 -4.98 2.87
CA GLU A 65 -9.22 -4.30 3.52
C GLU A 65 -9.69 -3.14 2.65
N LEU A 66 -10.99 -2.98 2.54
CA LEU A 66 -11.61 -1.96 1.72
C LEU A 66 -12.76 -1.31 2.49
N ARG A 67 -12.84 0.01 2.43
CA ARG A 67 -13.99 0.79 2.92
C ARG A 67 -14.60 1.56 1.76
N VAL A 68 -15.90 1.39 1.58
CA VAL A 68 -16.67 2.04 0.52
C VAL A 68 -17.70 2.95 1.15
N VAL A 69 -17.61 4.23 0.85
CA VAL A 69 -18.59 5.23 1.31
C VAL A 69 -19.67 5.35 0.25
N THR A 70 -20.89 5.02 0.63
CA THR A 70 -22.05 5.01 -0.25
C THR A 70 -23.11 6.00 0.23
N GLN A 71 -23.94 6.46 -0.68
CA GLN A 71 -25.11 7.28 -0.37
C GLN A 71 -26.20 7.04 -1.39
N VAL A 72 -27.44 7.04 -0.93
CA VAL A 72 -28.64 7.08 -1.79
C VAL A 72 -29.18 8.50 -1.79
N ALA A 73 -29.30 9.13 -2.96
CA ALA A 73 -29.96 10.43 -3.03
C ALA A 73 -31.46 10.27 -2.73
N PRO A 74 -32.12 11.24 -2.09
CA PRO A 74 -33.56 11.16 -1.79
C PRO A 74 -34.43 10.89 -3.03
N ALA A 75 -34.02 11.42 -4.19
CA ALA A 75 -34.72 11.18 -5.46
C ALA A 75 -34.57 9.72 -5.96
N ASP A 76 -33.52 9.03 -5.56
CA ASP A 76 -33.20 7.66 -6.01
C ASP A 76 -33.75 6.59 -5.03
N ALA A 77 -34.28 6.99 -3.88
CA ALA A 77 -34.78 6.05 -2.90
C ALA A 77 -35.89 5.13 -3.45
N SER A 78 -36.80 5.66 -4.27
CA SER A 78 -37.87 4.88 -4.93
C SER A 78 -37.27 3.85 -5.92
N CYS A 79 -36.21 4.19 -6.60
CA CYS A 79 -35.49 3.30 -7.52
C CYS A 79 -34.85 2.12 -6.78
N VAL A 80 -34.23 2.35 -5.63
CA VAL A 80 -33.65 1.28 -4.79
C VAL A 80 -34.74 0.30 -4.34
N VAL A 81 -35.89 0.82 -3.87
CA VAL A 81 -37.01 -0.03 -3.43
C VAL A 81 -37.59 -0.83 -4.59
N ALA A 82 -37.83 -0.17 -5.72
CA ALA A 82 -38.44 -0.82 -6.90
C ALA A 82 -37.51 -1.87 -7.53
N GLY A 83 -36.19 -1.59 -7.54
CA GLY A 83 -35.21 -2.46 -8.22
C GLY A 83 -34.82 -3.68 -7.38
N VAL A 84 -34.56 -3.50 -6.08
CA VAL A 84 -33.94 -4.54 -5.25
C VAL A 84 -34.67 -4.77 -3.92
N GLY A 85 -35.45 -3.78 -3.44
CA GLY A 85 -36.27 -3.87 -2.25
C GLY A 85 -35.72 -3.09 -1.06
N SER A 86 -34.46 -3.22 -0.70
CA SER A 86 -33.83 -2.49 0.40
C SER A 86 -32.35 -2.21 0.14
N LEU A 87 -31.79 -1.22 0.81
CA LEU A 87 -30.39 -0.87 0.70
C LEU A 87 -29.47 -2.04 1.10
N LYS A 88 -29.85 -2.79 2.13
CA LYS A 88 -29.11 -3.99 2.54
C LYS A 88 -29.10 -5.07 1.45
N GLN A 89 -30.19 -5.26 0.74
CA GLN A 89 -30.24 -6.21 -0.38
C GLN A 89 -29.44 -5.72 -1.58
N VAL A 90 -29.37 -4.41 -1.83
CA VAL A 90 -28.46 -3.84 -2.84
C VAL A 90 -27.00 -4.13 -2.46
N GLU A 91 -26.62 -3.90 -1.21
CA GLU A 91 -25.29 -4.23 -0.70
C GLU A 91 -24.95 -5.71 -0.90
N GLU A 92 -25.75 -6.60 -0.34
CA GLU A 92 -25.46 -8.04 -0.30
C GLU A 92 -25.51 -8.72 -1.68
N ARG A 93 -26.50 -8.36 -2.52
CA ARG A 93 -26.77 -9.09 -3.78
C ARG A 93 -26.10 -8.48 -5.00
N VAL A 94 -25.88 -7.17 -5.01
CA VAL A 94 -25.39 -6.46 -6.19
C VAL A 94 -24.00 -5.90 -5.97
N LEU A 95 -23.83 -5.07 -4.96
CA LEU A 95 -22.60 -4.31 -4.82
C LEU A 95 -21.45 -5.12 -4.19
N THR A 96 -21.70 -5.91 -3.16
CA THR A 96 -20.64 -6.73 -2.55
C THR A 96 -19.99 -7.70 -3.55
N PRO A 97 -20.73 -8.48 -4.37
CA PRO A 97 -20.12 -9.30 -5.41
C PRO A 97 -19.32 -8.49 -6.42
N SER A 98 -19.87 -7.35 -6.89
CA SER A 98 -19.22 -6.47 -7.87
C SER A 98 -17.94 -5.84 -7.29
N ILE A 99 -18.00 -5.33 -6.05
CA ILE A 99 -16.86 -4.76 -5.35
C ILE A 99 -15.74 -5.80 -5.21
N ARG A 100 -16.08 -7.02 -4.78
CA ARG A 100 -15.11 -8.11 -4.63
C ARG A 100 -14.50 -8.50 -5.97
N ALA A 101 -15.28 -8.61 -7.04
CA ALA A 101 -14.80 -8.96 -8.37
C ALA A 101 -13.88 -7.87 -8.93
N ILE A 102 -14.31 -6.62 -8.92
CA ILE A 102 -13.55 -5.49 -9.45
C ILE A 102 -12.25 -5.28 -8.66
N THR A 103 -12.32 -5.37 -7.31
CA THR A 103 -11.11 -5.24 -6.48
C THR A 103 -10.08 -6.33 -6.80
N ARG A 104 -10.52 -7.59 -6.98
CA ARG A 104 -9.62 -8.68 -7.39
C ARG A 104 -9.04 -8.46 -8.78
N ASP A 105 -9.85 -7.99 -9.71
CA ASP A 105 -9.43 -7.74 -11.09
C ASP A 105 -8.42 -6.59 -11.18
N VAL A 106 -8.65 -5.49 -10.47
CA VAL A 106 -7.74 -4.34 -10.45
C VAL A 106 -6.46 -4.65 -9.68
N ALA A 107 -6.59 -5.16 -8.45
CA ALA A 107 -5.43 -5.41 -7.59
C ALA A 107 -4.61 -6.62 -8.06
N GLY A 108 -5.24 -7.68 -8.59
CA GLY A 108 -4.56 -8.88 -9.09
C GLY A 108 -4.23 -8.84 -10.59
N GLY A 109 -4.69 -7.82 -11.31
CA GLY A 109 -4.53 -7.67 -12.74
C GLY A 109 -3.41 -6.70 -13.13
N SER A 110 -3.78 -5.69 -13.88
CA SER A 110 -2.88 -4.64 -14.34
C SER A 110 -3.55 -3.27 -14.27
N TYR A 111 -2.75 -2.24 -14.15
CA TYR A 111 -3.21 -0.86 -14.15
C TYR A 111 -2.37 0.00 -15.09
N GLU A 112 -2.96 1.08 -15.56
CA GLU A 112 -2.28 2.04 -16.41
C GLU A 112 -1.48 3.02 -15.57
N ILE A 113 -0.21 3.19 -15.88
CA ILE A 113 0.67 4.18 -15.29
C ILE A 113 1.29 5.04 -16.38
N THR A 114 1.39 6.32 -16.11
CA THR A 114 2.13 7.26 -16.96
C THR A 114 3.53 7.41 -16.42
N GLU A 115 4.53 6.95 -17.18
CA GLU A 115 5.93 7.03 -16.78
C GLU A 115 6.78 7.69 -17.86
N ALA A 116 7.90 8.29 -17.45
CA ALA A 116 8.82 8.89 -18.39
C ALA A 116 9.45 7.80 -19.27
N ARG A 117 9.39 7.97 -20.59
CA ARG A 117 10.09 7.10 -21.52
C ARG A 117 11.59 7.21 -21.32
N VAL A 118 12.25 6.07 -21.14
CA VAL A 118 13.71 5.99 -20.94
C VAL A 118 14.39 5.32 -22.12
N ASP A 119 15.64 5.69 -22.35
CA ASP A 119 16.53 5.04 -23.34
C ASP A 119 17.09 3.70 -22.79
N GLU A 120 17.91 3.03 -23.57
CA GLU A 120 18.56 1.76 -23.20
C GLU A 120 19.48 1.88 -21.97
N ASN A 121 19.89 3.11 -21.60
CA ASN A 121 20.74 3.41 -20.45
C ASN A 121 19.93 3.88 -19.24
N GLY A 122 18.58 3.84 -19.30
CA GLY A 122 17.70 4.28 -18.23
C GLY A 122 17.57 5.80 -18.08
N LYS A 123 18.02 6.60 -19.06
CA LYS A 123 17.89 8.07 -19.04
C LYS A 123 16.57 8.50 -19.68
N PRO A 124 15.87 9.50 -19.11
CA PRO A 124 14.63 10.02 -19.71
C PRO A 124 14.87 10.54 -21.12
N ILE A 125 14.02 10.13 -22.05
CA ILE A 125 14.00 10.70 -23.41
C ILE A 125 13.28 12.04 -23.32
N LEU A 126 13.97 13.08 -23.79
CA LEU A 126 13.43 14.45 -23.80
C LEU A 126 12.81 14.77 -25.15
N ASP A 127 11.76 15.61 -25.12
CA ASP A 127 11.17 16.19 -26.32
C ASP A 127 12.05 17.35 -26.87
N LYS A 128 11.55 18.01 -27.92
CA LYS A 128 12.24 19.15 -28.56
C LYS A 128 12.42 20.36 -27.61
N ASP A 129 11.59 20.43 -26.57
CA ASP A 129 11.60 21.49 -25.55
C ASP A 129 12.40 21.13 -24.30
N GLY A 130 13.08 19.97 -24.29
CA GLY A 130 13.88 19.48 -23.18
C GLY A 130 13.06 18.89 -22.04
N LYS A 131 11.77 18.57 -22.25
CA LYS A 131 10.90 17.95 -21.24
C LYS A 131 10.85 16.44 -21.42
N PRO A 132 10.72 15.65 -20.32
CA PRO A 132 10.57 14.22 -20.42
C PRO A 132 9.31 13.83 -21.21
N VAL A 133 9.47 12.92 -22.17
CA VAL A 133 8.36 12.32 -22.90
C VAL A 133 7.71 11.27 -21.99
N PHE A 134 6.41 11.42 -21.74
CA PHE A 134 5.63 10.47 -20.96
C PHE A 134 4.87 9.51 -21.87
N VAL A 135 4.82 8.26 -21.47
CA VAL A 135 4.05 7.20 -22.14
C VAL A 135 3.16 6.50 -21.11
N THR A 136 1.94 6.18 -21.53
CA THR A 136 1.05 5.36 -20.71
C THR A 136 1.33 3.89 -21.04
N VAL A 137 1.73 3.13 -20.01
CA VAL A 137 2.01 1.70 -20.11
C VAL A 137 1.06 0.93 -19.19
N ASN A 138 0.61 -0.23 -19.67
CA ASN A 138 -0.16 -1.14 -18.83
C ASN A 138 0.82 -2.06 -18.10
N ARG A 139 0.84 -1.96 -16.78
CA ARG A 139 1.78 -2.67 -15.92
C ARG A 139 1.03 -3.64 -14.99
N PRO A 140 1.49 -4.91 -14.89
CA PRO A 140 0.93 -5.83 -13.92
C PRO A 140 1.13 -5.30 -12.49
N THR A 141 0.09 -5.37 -11.68
CA THR A 141 0.13 -4.93 -10.29
C THR A 141 1.02 -5.88 -9.47
N LYS A 142 1.98 -5.32 -8.77
CA LYS A 142 2.85 -6.04 -7.83
C LYS A 142 2.32 -5.89 -6.40
N VAL A 143 2.69 -6.82 -5.52
CA VAL A 143 2.26 -6.77 -4.11
C VAL A 143 2.69 -5.45 -3.45
N LEU A 144 3.90 -4.95 -3.73
CA LEU A 144 4.39 -3.68 -3.18
C LEU A 144 3.69 -2.45 -3.75
N ASP A 145 3.05 -2.54 -4.92
CA ASP A 145 2.29 -1.44 -5.49
C ASP A 145 1.04 -1.11 -4.66
N LEU A 146 0.53 -2.06 -3.89
CA LEU A 146 -0.55 -1.82 -2.92
C LEU A 146 -0.18 -0.77 -1.86
N ILE A 147 1.12 -0.55 -1.61
CA ILE A 147 1.62 0.51 -0.75
C ILE A 147 2.02 1.73 -1.60
N ASN A 148 2.88 1.51 -2.61
CA ASN A 148 3.55 2.58 -3.34
C ASN A 148 2.63 3.30 -4.32
N GLN A 149 1.65 2.59 -4.92
CA GLN A 149 0.73 3.09 -5.94
C GLN A 149 -0.74 3.04 -5.47
N ARG A 150 -0.93 3.03 -4.15
CA ARG A 150 -2.25 2.93 -3.52
C ARG A 150 -3.30 3.89 -4.09
N PRO A 151 -3.01 5.20 -4.28
CA PRO A 151 -3.99 6.15 -4.81
C PRO A 151 -4.45 5.82 -6.23
N LEU A 152 -3.56 5.28 -7.07
CA LEU A 152 -3.89 4.86 -8.44
C LEU A 152 -4.82 3.64 -8.43
N ILE A 153 -4.52 2.66 -7.58
CA ILE A 153 -5.33 1.44 -7.42
C ILE A 153 -6.71 1.80 -6.85
N GLU A 154 -6.78 2.65 -5.83
CA GLU A 154 -8.04 3.16 -5.27
C GLU A 154 -8.88 3.86 -6.34
N GLY A 155 -8.26 4.75 -7.12
CA GLY A 155 -8.93 5.48 -8.19
C GLY A 155 -9.47 4.56 -9.31
N GLU A 156 -8.72 3.53 -9.69
CA GLU A 156 -9.15 2.59 -10.71
C GLU A 156 -10.29 1.69 -10.22
N ILE A 157 -10.24 1.22 -8.96
CA ILE A 157 -11.34 0.49 -8.33
C ILE A 157 -12.58 1.36 -8.30
N GLU A 158 -12.46 2.62 -7.85
CA GLU A 158 -13.57 3.57 -7.77
C GLU A 158 -14.18 3.83 -9.17
N ARG A 159 -13.34 4.04 -10.17
CA ARG A 159 -13.78 4.27 -11.56
C ARG A 159 -14.62 3.12 -12.10
N ARG A 160 -14.24 1.86 -11.79
CA ARG A 160 -14.96 0.67 -12.25
C ARG A 160 -16.22 0.36 -11.43
N ILE A 161 -16.22 0.66 -10.14
CA ILE A 161 -17.39 0.37 -9.25
C ILE A 161 -18.50 1.40 -9.42
N ARG A 162 -18.19 2.68 -9.68
CA ARG A 162 -19.19 3.75 -9.80
C ARG A 162 -20.34 3.43 -10.79
N PRO A 163 -20.08 2.95 -12.00
CA PRO A 163 -21.14 2.59 -12.96
C PRO A 163 -22.05 1.47 -12.44
N GLU A 164 -21.48 0.47 -11.75
CA GLU A 164 -22.26 -0.65 -11.19
C GLU A 164 -23.17 -0.19 -10.05
N ALA A 165 -22.65 0.67 -9.16
CA ALA A 165 -23.45 1.27 -8.10
C ALA A 165 -24.58 2.15 -8.65
N HIS A 166 -24.30 2.92 -9.69
CA HIS A 166 -25.30 3.79 -10.33
C HIS A 166 -26.48 3.00 -10.95
N LYS A 167 -26.21 1.81 -11.50
CA LYS A 167 -27.28 0.91 -11.99
C LYS A 167 -28.26 0.49 -10.89
N SER A 168 -27.81 0.48 -9.64
CA SER A 168 -28.63 0.16 -8.46
C SER A 168 -29.07 1.41 -7.70
N CYS A 169 -29.01 2.58 -8.33
CA CYS A 169 -29.41 3.88 -7.75
C CYS A 169 -28.65 4.25 -6.46
N VAL A 170 -27.41 3.78 -6.35
CA VAL A 170 -26.51 4.09 -5.24
C VAL A 170 -25.31 4.89 -5.75
N THR A 171 -24.96 5.94 -5.05
CA THR A 171 -23.79 6.78 -5.36
C THR A 171 -22.62 6.37 -4.49
N ILE A 172 -21.46 6.08 -5.11
CA ILE A 172 -20.19 5.91 -4.41
C ILE A 172 -19.57 7.29 -4.17
N ARG A 173 -19.36 7.64 -2.91
CA ARG A 173 -18.72 8.89 -2.49
C ARG A 173 -17.20 8.78 -2.42
N GLY A 174 -16.69 7.58 -2.16
CA GLY A 174 -15.27 7.32 -2.13
C GLY A 174 -14.94 5.89 -1.74
N ILE A 175 -13.75 5.47 -2.10
CA ILE A 175 -13.19 4.16 -1.77
C ILE A 175 -11.85 4.38 -1.09
N ARG A 176 -11.59 3.59 -0.05
CA ARG A 176 -10.30 3.59 0.66
C ARG A 176 -9.85 2.15 0.88
N LEU A 177 -8.64 1.86 0.43
CA LEU A 177 -7.95 0.64 0.82
C LEU A 177 -7.47 0.75 2.27
N GLY A 178 -7.62 -0.29 3.05
CA GLY A 178 -6.97 -0.45 4.34
C GLY A 178 -5.47 -0.74 4.18
N GLU A 179 -4.79 -1.01 5.27
CA GLU A 179 -3.41 -1.44 5.21
C GLU A 179 -3.33 -2.88 4.65
N PRO A 180 -2.67 -3.13 3.50
CA PRO A 180 -2.58 -4.47 2.96
C PRO A 180 -1.74 -5.36 3.88
N ALA A 181 -2.20 -6.58 4.15
CA ALA A 181 -1.40 -7.55 4.87
C ALA A 181 -0.40 -8.23 3.93
N ILE A 182 0.67 -7.51 3.62
CA ILE A 182 1.72 -7.99 2.72
C ILE A 182 2.46 -9.17 3.36
N PRO A 183 2.77 -10.24 2.59
CA PRO A 183 3.60 -11.32 3.05
C PRO A 183 4.92 -10.79 3.61
N PRO A 184 5.25 -11.12 4.88
CA PRO A 184 6.41 -10.53 5.54
C PRO A 184 7.72 -10.92 4.89
N GLU A 185 7.75 -12.04 4.16
CA GLU A 185 8.91 -12.49 3.40
C GLU A 185 9.36 -11.48 2.35
N LEU A 186 8.40 -10.82 1.67
CA LEU A 186 8.69 -9.74 0.72
C LEU A 186 9.25 -8.50 1.41
N LEU A 187 8.72 -8.17 2.59
CA LEU A 187 9.17 -7.02 3.37
C LEU A 187 10.56 -7.26 3.98
N VAL A 188 10.89 -8.51 4.34
CA VAL A 188 12.21 -8.86 4.89
C VAL A 188 13.30 -8.61 3.88
N ALA A 189 13.12 -8.99 2.62
CA ALA A 189 14.12 -8.76 1.58
C ALA A 189 14.44 -7.26 1.43
N VAL A 190 13.40 -6.42 1.33
CA VAL A 190 13.55 -4.96 1.23
C VAL A 190 14.18 -4.36 2.49
N ARG A 191 13.76 -4.81 3.68
CA ARG A 191 14.33 -4.33 4.95
C ARG A 191 15.79 -4.75 5.14
N ARG A 192 16.18 -5.97 4.72
CA ARG A 192 17.56 -6.41 4.77
C ARG A 192 18.47 -5.54 3.89
N GLU A 193 18.03 -5.23 2.68
CA GLU A 193 18.75 -4.32 1.79
C GLU A 193 18.91 -2.93 2.41
N GLN A 194 17.83 -2.36 2.95
CA GLN A 194 17.87 -1.06 3.64
C GLN A 194 18.81 -1.07 4.84
N LEU A 195 18.77 -2.13 5.67
CA LEU A 195 19.67 -2.29 6.80
C LEU A 195 21.13 -2.40 6.36
N ALA A 196 21.43 -3.17 5.33
CA ALA A 196 22.78 -3.30 4.78
C ALA A 196 23.33 -1.95 4.30
N ILE A 197 22.50 -1.16 3.60
CA ILE A 197 22.86 0.20 3.17
C ILE A 197 23.13 1.12 4.38
N GLN A 198 22.29 1.07 5.41
CA GLN A 198 22.46 1.88 6.62
C GLN A 198 23.71 1.50 7.39
N LEU A 199 23.98 0.20 7.55
CA LEU A 199 25.19 -0.30 8.19
C LEU A 199 26.45 0.11 7.41
N ALA A 200 26.45 0.00 6.09
CA ALA A 200 27.57 0.45 5.26
C ALA A 200 27.82 1.96 5.43
N ARG A 201 26.78 2.78 5.46
CA ARG A 201 26.90 4.23 5.71
C ARG A 201 27.43 4.53 7.11
N ALA A 202 26.93 3.85 8.14
CA ALA A 202 27.38 4.00 9.52
C ALA A 202 28.87 3.63 9.63
N PHE A 203 29.28 2.53 9.02
CA PHE A 203 30.70 2.11 8.99
C PHE A 203 31.63 3.14 8.34
N VAL A 204 31.22 3.71 7.21
CA VAL A 204 31.99 4.78 6.54
C VAL A 204 32.11 6.02 7.43
N GLN A 205 31.03 6.41 8.10
CA GLN A 205 31.03 7.54 9.03
C GLN A 205 31.92 7.29 10.26
N GLU A 206 31.86 6.09 10.82
CA GLU A 206 32.67 5.69 11.96
C GLU A 206 34.16 5.67 11.58
N LYS A 207 34.51 5.11 10.45
CA LYS A 207 35.88 5.13 9.92
C LYS A 207 36.39 6.56 9.74
N ALA A 208 35.61 7.45 9.13
CA ALA A 208 35.98 8.85 8.98
C ALA A 208 36.13 9.58 10.33
N ALA A 209 35.32 9.23 11.32
CA ALA A 209 35.45 9.77 12.68
C ALA A 209 36.70 9.27 13.40
N GLN A 210 37.05 8.00 13.24
CA GLN A 210 38.29 7.41 13.78
C GLN A 210 39.54 8.02 13.13
N GLU A 211 39.54 8.19 11.81
CA GLU A 211 40.64 8.86 11.10
C GLU A 211 40.87 10.27 11.63
N LYS A 212 39.79 11.07 11.80
CA LYS A 212 39.88 12.42 12.40
C LYS A 212 40.41 12.41 13.84
N ARG A 213 40.03 11.42 14.65
CA ARG A 213 40.57 11.27 16.02
C ARG A 213 42.06 10.96 16.00
N VAL A 214 42.51 10.02 15.17
CA VAL A 214 43.93 9.69 15.00
C VAL A 214 44.73 10.90 14.55
N ASP A 215 44.25 11.67 13.58
CA ASP A 215 44.91 12.88 13.11
C ASP A 215 44.97 13.96 14.19
N SER A 216 43.89 14.12 14.99
CA SER A 216 43.89 15.03 16.15
C SER A 216 44.87 14.61 17.23
N GLU A 217 44.99 13.31 17.52
CA GLU A 217 45.95 12.79 18.51
C GLU A 217 47.37 12.94 18.03
N LYS A 218 47.65 12.68 16.76
CA LYS A 218 48.97 12.92 16.14
C LYS A 218 49.35 14.40 16.23
N ALA A 219 48.42 15.31 15.90
CA ALA A 219 48.69 16.74 15.99
C ALA A 219 48.98 17.17 17.42
N LYS A 220 48.23 16.67 18.40
CA LYS A 220 48.51 16.95 19.85
C LYS A 220 49.88 16.39 20.28
N SER A 221 50.19 15.14 19.90
CA SER A 221 51.51 14.52 20.25
C SER A 221 52.66 15.30 19.64
N THR A 222 52.53 15.80 18.41
CA THR A 222 53.56 16.60 17.73
C THR A 222 53.73 17.95 18.41
N ALA A 223 52.63 18.60 18.80
CA ALA A 223 52.67 19.85 19.53
C ALA A 223 53.32 19.71 20.93
N ASP A 224 53.01 18.62 21.65
CA ASP A 224 53.61 18.31 22.98
C ASP A 224 55.10 17.98 22.86
N GLN A 225 55.54 17.36 21.79
CA GLN A 225 56.97 17.12 21.56
C GLN A 225 57.73 18.40 21.23
N GLN A 226 57.12 19.29 20.43
CA GLN A 226 57.72 20.59 20.12
C GLN A 226 57.82 21.49 21.38
N ALA A 227 56.80 21.45 22.23
CA ALA A 227 56.81 22.22 23.50
C ALA A 227 57.86 21.72 24.52
N LYS A 228 58.35 20.48 24.40
CA LYS A 228 59.39 19.91 25.27
C LYS A 228 60.82 20.18 24.74
N LEU A 229 60.95 20.66 23.51
CA LEU A 229 62.20 20.94 22.86
C LEU A 229 62.63 22.44 22.93
N VAL A 230 61.76 23.30 23.51
CA VAL A 230 61.99 24.69 23.84
C VAL A 230 62.16 24.84 25.35
#